data_7f8e0e895368eeca694d8a960c66e14e
#
_entry.id   7f8e0e895368eeca694d8a960c66e14e
#
_cell.length_a   1.000
_cell.length_b   1.000
_cell.length_c   1.000
_cell.angle_alpha   90.00
_cell.angle_beta   90.00
_cell.angle_gamma   90.00
#
_symmetry.space_group_name_H-M   'P 1'
#
loop_
_entity.id
_entity.type
_entity.pdbx_description
1 polymer ?
#
loop_
_entity_poly.entity_id
_entity_poly.type
_entity_poly.pdbx_seq_one_letter_code
_entity_poly.pdbx_strand_id
1 'polypeptide(L)'
;LMEFEGGALGTFFLSDAAPSPWTWEHATGENQNFPKSSQNVYRFTGSEGSLEFPNLVLWKHENGNSDWHQKMRPQQIDIELEDAYIAQCAHFCAVICGREEPRITASDATKSLESTLAVFDASENGMEVRF
;
A
#
# COMPACT_ATOMS: atom_id res chain seq x y z
N LEU A 1 -11.72 -9.81 2.10
CA LEU A 1 -10.53 -10.65 2.21
C LEU A 1 -10.01 -10.94 0.81
N MET A 2 -8.70 -10.79 0.63
CA MET A 2 -8.00 -11.18 -0.59
C MET A 2 -6.97 -12.25 -0.24
N GLU A 3 -6.83 -13.24 -1.10
CA GLU A 3 -5.77 -14.24 -1.07
C GLU A 3 -4.95 -14.10 -2.34
N PHE A 4 -3.63 -14.01 -2.18
CA PHE A 4 -2.70 -13.88 -3.30
C PHE A 4 -2.11 -15.24 -3.65
N GLU A 5 -1.73 -15.44 -4.92
CA GLU A 5 -1.14 -16.69 -5.43
C GLU A 5 0.04 -17.18 -4.57
N GLY A 6 0.82 -16.27 -3.99
CA GLY A 6 1.92 -16.59 -3.07
C GLY A 6 1.51 -16.96 -1.64
N GLY A 7 0.19 -17.08 -1.35
CA GLY A 7 -0.36 -17.42 -0.04
C GLY A 7 -0.44 -16.25 0.95
N ALA A 8 -0.11 -15.03 0.52
CA ALA A 8 -0.33 -13.85 1.35
C ALA A 8 -1.82 -13.54 1.45
N LEU A 9 -2.25 -13.03 2.61
CA LEU A 9 -3.63 -12.64 2.87
C LEU A 9 -3.72 -11.13 3.09
N GLY A 10 -4.77 -10.51 2.56
CA GLY A 10 -5.07 -9.09 2.78
C GLY A 10 -6.50 -8.88 3.26
N THR A 11 -6.68 -8.00 4.23
CA THR A 11 -7.99 -7.53 4.68
C THR A 11 -8.09 -6.04 4.44
N PHE A 12 -9.17 -5.61 3.79
CA PHE A 12 -9.41 -4.22 3.46
C PHE A 12 -10.75 -3.77 4.03
N PHE A 13 -10.76 -2.59 4.65
CA PHE A 13 -11.96 -1.89 5.07
C PHE A 13 -12.14 -0.70 4.14
N LEU A 14 -13.19 -0.71 3.35
CA LEU A 14 -13.48 0.31 2.36
C LEU A 14 -14.85 0.94 2.67
N SER A 15 -14.92 2.27 2.67
CA SER A 15 -16.16 3.01 2.79
C SER A 15 -15.97 4.41 2.22
N ASP A 16 -16.92 4.87 1.44
CA ASP A 16 -17.03 6.25 0.95
C ASP A 16 -17.95 7.12 1.82
N ALA A 17 -18.65 6.52 2.77
CA ALA A 17 -19.64 7.16 3.63
C ALA A 17 -19.19 7.34 5.10
N ALA A 18 -18.10 6.70 5.51
CA ALA A 18 -17.60 6.77 6.89
C ALA A 18 -16.48 7.81 7.05
N PRO A 19 -16.64 8.85 7.89
CA PRO A 19 -15.54 9.76 8.20
C PRO A 19 -14.38 8.99 8.85
N SER A 20 -13.18 9.15 8.32
CA SER A 20 -12.01 8.43 8.82
C SER A 20 -10.73 9.24 8.58
N PRO A 21 -9.78 9.25 9.54
CA PRO A 21 -8.45 9.81 9.32
C PRO A 21 -7.51 8.85 8.58
N TRP A 22 -7.97 7.63 8.27
CA TRP A 22 -7.18 6.54 7.70
C TRP A 22 -7.37 6.44 6.18
N THR A 23 -7.52 7.57 5.50
CA THR A 23 -7.52 7.64 4.05
C THR A 23 -6.10 7.86 3.54
N TRP A 24 -5.85 7.47 2.28
CA TRP A 24 -4.55 7.69 1.64
C TRP A 24 -4.12 9.16 1.70
N GLU A 25 -4.99 10.05 1.25
CA GLU A 25 -4.71 11.48 1.15
C GLU A 25 -4.39 12.11 2.51
N HIS A 26 -5.17 11.76 3.55
CA HIS A 26 -4.95 12.28 4.89
C HIS A 26 -3.70 11.68 5.55
N ALA A 27 -3.38 10.44 5.25
CA ALA A 27 -2.28 9.75 5.90
C ALA A 27 -0.92 10.12 5.29
N THR A 28 -0.82 10.13 3.96
CA THR A 28 0.44 10.44 3.26
C THR A 28 0.76 11.93 3.27
N GLY A 29 -0.26 12.77 3.09
CA GLY A 29 -0.09 14.21 2.92
C GLY A 29 0.55 14.59 1.58
N GLU A 30 0.50 13.71 0.58
CA GLU A 30 0.99 13.98 -0.77
C GLU A 30 0.21 15.09 -1.46
N ASN A 31 -1.09 15.16 -1.23
CA ASN A 31 -1.95 16.20 -1.73
C ASN A 31 -2.15 17.28 -0.67
N GLN A 32 -1.57 18.45 -0.89
CA GLN A 32 -1.61 19.61 0.02
C GLN A 32 -3.02 20.17 0.27
N ASN A 33 -4.00 19.81 -0.55
CA ASN A 33 -5.40 20.22 -0.35
C ASN A 33 -6.09 19.45 0.80
N PHE A 34 -5.48 18.37 1.29
CA PHE A 34 -6.00 17.58 2.39
C PHE A 34 -5.17 17.75 3.66
N PRO A 35 -5.79 17.90 4.82
CA PRO A 35 -5.05 17.99 6.07
C PRO A 35 -4.39 16.66 6.41
N LYS A 36 -3.11 16.66 6.73
CA LYS A 36 -2.35 15.45 7.08
C LYS A 36 -2.74 14.96 8.48
N SER A 37 -3.16 13.70 8.57
CA SER A 37 -3.53 13.05 9.83
C SER A 37 -2.35 12.38 10.54
N SER A 38 -1.27 12.09 9.82
CA SER A 38 -0.10 11.33 10.29
C SER A 38 -0.44 9.93 10.85
N GLN A 39 -1.60 9.38 10.49
CA GLN A 39 -2.00 8.04 10.87
C GLN A 39 -1.46 7.00 9.89
N ASN A 40 -1.28 5.76 10.36
CA ASN A 40 -0.99 4.63 9.47
C ASN A 40 -2.29 4.07 8.90
N VAL A 41 -2.29 3.81 7.60
CA VAL A 41 -3.43 3.24 6.85
C VAL A 41 -3.23 1.76 6.61
N TYR A 42 -2.00 1.37 6.28
CA TYR A 42 -1.66 -0.01 6.00
C TYR A 42 -0.70 -0.56 7.04
N ARG A 43 -0.85 -1.87 7.31
CA ARG A 43 0.09 -2.67 8.08
C ARG A 43 0.41 -3.92 7.28
N PHE A 44 1.68 -4.10 7.00
CA PHE A 44 2.21 -5.29 6.34
C PHE A 44 2.91 -6.13 7.39
N THR A 45 2.50 -7.38 7.53
CA THR A 45 3.09 -8.32 8.48
C THR A 45 3.68 -9.50 7.76
N GLY A 46 4.89 -9.87 8.11
CA GLY A 46 5.61 -10.99 7.55
C GLY A 46 6.37 -11.77 8.62
N SER A 47 7.00 -12.86 8.23
CA SER A 47 7.75 -13.74 9.13
C SER A 47 8.96 -13.06 9.80
N GLU A 48 9.52 -12.03 9.17
CA GLU A 48 10.74 -11.37 9.64
C GLU A 48 10.50 -9.99 10.25
N GLY A 49 9.28 -9.47 10.16
CA GLY A 49 8.93 -8.15 10.69
C GLY A 49 7.63 -7.61 10.16
N SER A 50 7.30 -6.41 10.59
CA SER A 50 6.07 -5.71 10.21
C SER A 50 6.37 -4.26 9.85
N LEU A 51 5.68 -3.73 8.85
CA LEU A 51 5.82 -2.35 8.39
C LEU A 51 4.49 -1.61 8.58
N GLU A 52 4.57 -0.45 9.20
CA GLU A 52 3.48 0.52 9.25
C GLU A 52 3.66 1.56 8.14
N PHE A 53 2.60 1.81 7.38
CA PHE A 53 2.60 2.73 6.25
C PHE A 53 1.49 3.78 6.38
N PRO A 54 1.71 5.05 6.06
CA PRO A 54 2.86 5.63 5.36
C PRO A 54 4.01 6.11 6.25
N ASN A 55 3.92 5.99 7.57
CA ASN A 55 4.98 6.49 8.44
C ASN A 55 6.29 5.67 8.38
N LEU A 56 6.31 4.54 7.67
CA LEU A 56 7.48 3.69 7.41
C LEU A 56 8.21 3.25 8.67
N VAL A 57 7.45 2.82 9.69
CA VAL A 57 8.02 2.24 10.91
C VAL A 57 8.13 0.73 10.73
N LEU A 58 9.34 0.23 10.67
CA LEU A 58 9.66 -1.19 10.56
C LEU A 58 9.89 -1.79 11.96
N TRP A 59 9.11 -2.81 12.29
CA TRP A 59 9.21 -3.56 13.55
C TRP A 59 9.93 -4.89 13.32
N LYS A 60 11.04 -5.11 14.05
CA LYS A 60 11.82 -6.35 13.98
C LYS A 60 12.26 -6.80 15.38
N HIS A 61 12.52 -8.11 15.51
CA HIS A 61 13.22 -8.63 16.69
C HIS A 61 14.71 -8.28 16.60
N GLU A 62 15.32 -7.89 17.74
CA GLU A 62 16.70 -7.42 17.78
C GLU A 62 17.73 -8.43 17.25
N ASN A 63 17.49 -9.71 17.49
CA ASN A 63 18.44 -10.79 17.19
C ASN A 63 18.02 -11.65 15.99
N GLY A 64 17.03 -11.21 15.22
CA GLY A 64 16.52 -11.98 14.06
C GLY A 64 15.74 -13.26 14.43
N ASN A 65 15.61 -13.58 15.71
CA ASN A 65 14.83 -14.72 16.17
C ASN A 65 13.40 -14.28 16.49
N SER A 66 12.44 -14.76 15.73
CA SER A 66 11.01 -14.57 15.99
C SER A 66 10.60 -15.43 17.20
N ASP A 67 10.50 -14.80 18.35
CA ASP A 67 10.05 -15.43 19.59
C ASP A 67 9.09 -14.47 20.30
N TRP A 68 7.94 -14.95 20.72
CA TRP A 68 6.92 -14.18 21.44
C TRP A 68 7.42 -13.56 22.76
N HIS A 69 8.48 -14.10 23.34
CA HIS A 69 9.10 -13.57 24.54
C HIS A 69 10.16 -12.51 24.25
N GLN A 70 10.51 -12.30 22.99
CA GLN A 70 11.52 -11.33 22.59
C GLN A 70 10.89 -9.97 22.25
N LYS A 71 11.59 -8.91 22.63
CA LYS A 71 11.15 -7.55 22.37
C LYS A 71 11.30 -7.21 20.89
N MET A 72 10.27 -6.62 20.30
CA MET A 72 10.38 -5.99 18.99
C MET A 72 10.80 -4.54 19.15
N ARG A 73 11.60 -4.04 18.21
CA ARG A 73 12.00 -2.63 18.16
C ARG A 73 11.50 -1.96 16.90
N PRO A 74 11.01 -0.72 17.04
CA PRO A 74 10.70 0.10 15.88
C PRO A 74 12.00 0.68 15.30
N GLN A 75 12.07 0.69 13.98
CA GLN A 75 13.09 1.36 13.20
C GLN A 75 12.38 2.29 12.22
N GLN A 76 12.67 3.59 12.34
CA GLN A 76 12.19 4.56 11.35
C GLN A 76 12.97 4.40 10.06
N ILE A 77 12.26 4.33 8.93
CA ILE A 77 12.84 4.39 7.58
C ILE A 77 12.63 5.81 7.09
N ASP A 78 13.71 6.54 6.94
CA ASP A 78 13.67 7.90 6.40
C ASP A 78 13.71 7.87 4.88
N ILE A 79 12.82 8.64 4.27
CA ILE A 79 12.77 8.85 2.82
C ILE A 79 12.65 10.35 2.53
N GLU A 80 13.23 10.77 1.42
CA GLU A 80 12.95 12.09 0.87
C GLU A 80 11.65 12.03 0.09
N LEU A 81 10.69 12.88 0.46
CA LEU A 81 9.42 13.01 -0.27
C LEU A 81 9.60 13.99 -1.41
N GLU A 82 9.16 13.58 -2.58
CA GLU A 82 9.04 14.44 -3.77
C GLU A 82 7.55 14.59 -4.14
N ASP A 83 7.23 15.60 -4.93
CA ASP A 83 5.88 15.77 -5.46
C ASP A 83 5.57 14.61 -6.43
N ALA A 84 4.57 13.80 -6.08
CA ALA A 84 4.20 12.59 -6.82
C ALA A 84 3.80 12.89 -8.27
N TYR A 85 3.13 14.03 -8.53
CA TYR A 85 2.71 14.42 -9.88
C TYR A 85 3.88 14.87 -10.72
N ILE A 86 4.83 15.60 -10.13
CA ILE A 86 6.07 15.99 -10.82
C ILE A 86 6.88 14.75 -11.18
N ALA A 87 7.08 13.84 -10.23
CA ALA A 87 7.77 12.58 -10.45
C ALA A 87 7.10 11.72 -11.53
N GLN A 88 5.77 11.62 -11.51
CA GLN A 88 5.00 10.89 -12.52
C GLN A 88 5.19 11.49 -13.92
N CYS A 89 5.08 12.81 -14.06
CA CYS A 89 5.29 13.49 -15.35
C CYS A 89 6.71 13.30 -15.87
N ALA A 90 7.71 13.44 -14.99
CA ALA A 90 9.11 13.23 -15.35
C ALA A 90 9.37 11.81 -15.84
N HIS A 91 8.86 10.80 -15.12
CA HIS A 91 8.95 9.41 -15.51
C HIS A 91 8.24 9.14 -16.84
N PHE A 92 7.03 9.66 -17.03
CA PHE A 92 6.29 9.52 -18.30
C PHE A 92 7.07 10.07 -19.49
N CYS A 93 7.68 11.26 -19.35
CA CYS A 93 8.56 11.83 -20.37
C CYS A 93 9.79 10.95 -20.62
N ALA A 94 10.38 10.37 -19.58
CA ALA A 94 11.53 9.48 -19.72
C ALA A 94 11.18 8.21 -20.51
N VAL A 95 10.01 7.61 -20.23
CA VAL A 95 9.48 6.45 -20.97
C VAL A 95 9.23 6.76 -22.44
N ILE A 96 8.57 7.88 -22.76
CA ILE A 96 8.34 8.31 -24.16
C ILE A 96 9.66 8.48 -24.91
N CYS A 97 10.68 9.02 -24.24
CA CYS A 97 12.00 9.22 -24.83
C CYS A 97 12.84 7.93 -24.88
N GLY A 98 12.32 6.79 -24.43
CA GLY A 98 13.04 5.52 -24.41
C GLY A 98 14.21 5.46 -23.42
N ARG A 99 14.19 6.32 -22.38
CA ARG A 99 15.24 6.38 -21.34
C ARG A 99 14.94 5.51 -20.13
N GLU A 100 13.67 5.20 -19.90
CA GLU A 100 13.20 4.33 -18.80
C GLU A 100 12.10 3.41 -19.30
N GLU A 101 11.97 2.27 -18.65
CA GLU A 101 10.83 1.37 -18.84
C GLU A 101 9.66 1.81 -17.94
N PRO A 102 8.41 1.55 -18.34
CA PRO A 102 7.26 1.83 -17.50
C PRO A 102 7.33 1.08 -16.16
N ARG A 103 7.24 1.78 -15.04
CA ARG A 103 7.16 1.15 -13.70
C ARG A 103 5.85 0.38 -13.51
N ILE A 104 4.79 0.85 -14.15
CA ILE A 104 3.47 0.19 -14.21
C ILE A 104 3.10 0.10 -15.68
N THR A 105 2.91 -1.11 -16.18
CA THR A 105 2.45 -1.36 -17.55
C THR A 105 0.93 -1.28 -17.65
N ALA A 106 0.41 -1.22 -18.87
CA ALA A 106 -1.05 -1.33 -19.10
C ALA A 106 -1.61 -2.66 -18.58
N SER A 107 -0.83 -3.75 -18.66
CA SER A 107 -1.22 -5.05 -18.11
C SER A 107 -1.34 -5.02 -16.59
N ASP A 108 -0.39 -4.38 -15.89
CA ASP A 108 -0.45 -4.25 -14.43
C ASP A 108 -1.64 -3.40 -13.99
N ALA A 109 -1.90 -2.30 -14.71
CA ALA A 109 -3.05 -1.44 -14.47
C ALA A 109 -4.38 -2.19 -14.69
N THR A 110 -4.45 -3.05 -15.72
CA THR A 110 -5.63 -3.88 -15.98
C THR A 110 -5.88 -4.85 -14.82
N LYS A 111 -4.87 -5.56 -14.34
CA LYS A 111 -4.99 -6.46 -13.18
C LYS A 111 -5.45 -5.73 -11.92
N SER A 112 -4.93 -4.52 -11.69
CA SER A 112 -5.37 -3.70 -10.55
C SER A 112 -6.85 -3.31 -10.67
N LEU A 113 -7.31 -2.98 -11.89
CA LEU A 113 -8.73 -2.69 -12.14
C LEU A 113 -9.60 -3.93 -11.95
N GLU A 114 -9.20 -5.09 -12.49
CA GLU A 114 -9.88 -6.37 -12.30
C GLU A 114 -10.04 -6.70 -10.82
N SER A 115 -8.97 -6.55 -10.04
CA SER A 115 -9.01 -6.76 -8.59
C SER A 115 -9.99 -5.82 -7.89
N THR A 116 -10.05 -4.56 -8.32
CA THR A 116 -10.98 -3.57 -7.75
C THR A 116 -12.43 -3.90 -8.08
N LEU A 117 -12.72 -4.29 -9.32
CA LEU A 117 -14.06 -4.68 -9.74
C LEU A 117 -14.53 -5.97 -9.06
N ALA A 118 -13.63 -6.93 -8.86
CA ALA A 118 -13.91 -8.17 -8.16
C ALA A 118 -14.40 -7.96 -6.71
N VAL A 119 -14.01 -6.86 -6.05
CA VAL A 119 -14.53 -6.50 -4.73
C VAL A 119 -16.03 -6.22 -4.78
N PHE A 120 -16.51 -5.50 -5.80
CA PHE A 120 -17.94 -5.24 -6.01
C PHE A 120 -18.68 -6.53 -6.31
N ASP A 121 -18.18 -7.33 -7.25
CA ASP A 121 -18.81 -8.60 -7.64
C ASP A 121 -18.93 -9.55 -6.44
N ALA A 122 -17.86 -9.68 -5.62
CA ALA A 122 -17.87 -10.49 -4.41
C ALA A 122 -18.88 -9.96 -3.37
N SER A 123 -18.99 -8.64 -3.24
CA SER A 123 -19.92 -8.00 -2.29
C SER A 123 -21.39 -8.20 -2.71
N GLU A 124 -21.70 -8.06 -3.99
CA GLU A 124 -23.06 -8.21 -4.51
C GLU A 124 -23.55 -9.65 -4.51
N ASN A 125 -22.67 -10.58 -4.86
CA ASN A 125 -23.02 -11.98 -5.03
C ASN A 125 -22.76 -12.83 -3.79
N GLY A 126 -22.00 -12.33 -2.82
CA GLY A 126 -21.59 -13.07 -1.63
C GLY A 126 -20.69 -14.27 -1.93
N MET A 127 -20.03 -14.28 -3.07
CA MET A 127 -19.20 -15.38 -3.55
C MET A 127 -17.75 -14.95 -3.76
N GLU A 128 -16.86 -15.93 -3.70
CA GLU A 128 -15.45 -15.75 -4.08
C GLU A 128 -15.35 -15.46 -5.59
N VAL A 129 -14.56 -14.44 -5.95
CA VAL A 129 -14.19 -14.14 -7.33
C VAL A 129 -12.72 -14.49 -7.51
N ARG A 130 -12.39 -15.21 -8.59
CA ARG A 130 -11.03 -15.58 -8.99
C ARG A 130 -10.70 -14.96 -10.34
N PHE A 131 -9.48 -14.46 -10.52
CA PHE A 131 -8.99 -13.83 -11.75
C PHE A 131 -7.46 -14.01 -11.92
#